data_59148a575ca99839f819a428eac53f43
#
_entry.id   59148a575ca99839f819a428eac53f43
#
_cell.length_a   1.000
_cell.length_b   1.000
_cell.length_c   1.000
_cell.angle_alpha   90.00
_cell.angle_beta   90.00
_cell.angle_gamma   90.00
#
_symmetry.space_group_name_H-M   'P 1'
#
loop_
_entity.id
_entity.type
_entity.pdbx_description
1 polymer ?
#
loop_
_entity_poly.entity_id
_entity_poly.type
_entity_poly.pdbx_seq_one_letter_code
_entity_poly.pdbx_strand_id
1 'polypeptide(L)'
;MSVEVKDGATWDTARGDSQMLIHIVGRTLKGQTIDEYQYVNSAGDGIELKPGDYELTVDEPPVATDGTRFRASKRMVPVNFNSQAPDTVDTTPQGGFDLYVDTQ
;
A
#
# COMPACT_ATOMS: atom_id res chain seq x y z
N MET A 1 13.70 14.09 -10.18
CA MET A 1 13.40 14.66 -8.85
C MET A 1 11.99 14.23 -8.43
N SER A 2 11.81 13.94 -7.18
CA SER A 2 10.50 13.55 -6.66
C SER A 2 9.87 14.68 -5.88
N VAL A 3 8.55 14.86 -6.09
CA VAL A 3 7.75 15.74 -5.25
C VAL A 3 6.98 14.87 -4.27
N GLU A 4 7.14 15.16 -2.99
CA GLU A 4 6.52 14.37 -1.94
C GLU A 4 5.04 14.76 -1.79
N VAL A 5 4.16 13.79 -1.99
CA VAL A 5 2.72 13.96 -1.78
C VAL A 5 2.32 12.94 -0.73
N LYS A 6 2.10 13.41 0.49
CA LYS A 6 1.91 12.53 1.65
C LYS A 6 0.48 12.08 1.85
N ASP A 7 -0.37 12.32 0.89
CA ASP A 7 -1.72 11.80 0.89
C ASP A 7 -2.02 11.13 -0.43
N GLY A 8 -3.05 10.33 -0.46
CA GLY A 8 -3.43 9.62 -1.65
C GLY A 8 -4.34 10.38 -2.60
N ALA A 9 -4.63 11.65 -2.30
CA ALA A 9 -5.62 12.40 -3.06
C ALA A 9 -5.19 12.61 -4.52
N THR A 10 -3.90 12.87 -4.75
CA THR A 10 -3.39 13.04 -6.11
C THR A 10 -3.52 11.74 -6.90
N TRP A 11 -3.19 10.62 -6.29
CA TRP A 11 -3.39 9.31 -6.91
C TRP A 11 -4.87 9.08 -7.22
N ASP A 12 -5.74 9.30 -6.24
CA ASP A 12 -7.17 9.04 -6.39
C ASP A 12 -7.79 9.87 -7.51
N THR A 13 -7.28 11.09 -7.71
CA THR A 13 -7.77 11.99 -8.76
C THR A 13 -7.26 11.57 -10.14
N ALA A 14 -6.00 11.17 -10.23
CA ALA A 14 -5.32 10.97 -11.51
C ALA A 14 -5.39 9.54 -12.04
N ARG A 15 -5.61 8.57 -11.17
CA ARG A 15 -5.40 7.15 -11.53
C ARG A 15 -6.32 6.62 -12.63
N GLY A 16 -7.54 7.14 -12.75
CA GLY A 16 -8.51 6.57 -13.69
C GLY A 16 -8.76 5.10 -13.40
N ASP A 17 -8.40 4.22 -14.32
CA ASP A 17 -8.53 2.75 -14.15
C ASP A 17 -7.24 2.10 -13.66
N SER A 18 -6.21 2.88 -13.35
CA SER A 18 -4.94 2.32 -12.90
C SER A 18 -5.03 1.75 -11.48
N GLN A 19 -4.23 0.72 -11.21
CA GLN A 19 -4.18 0.07 -9.91
C GLN A 19 -2.74 0.06 -9.40
N MET A 20 -2.59 0.06 -8.07
CA MET A 20 -1.29 -0.19 -7.44
C MET A 20 -1.18 -1.66 -7.08
N LEU A 21 -0.02 -2.24 -7.34
CA LEU A 21 0.27 -3.61 -6.94
C LEU A 21 1.12 -3.59 -5.68
N ILE A 22 0.54 -4.02 -4.57
CA ILE A 22 1.19 -4.02 -3.28
C ILE A 22 1.80 -5.39 -3.02
N HIS A 23 3.09 -5.41 -2.71
CA HIS A 23 3.79 -6.63 -2.29
C HIS A 23 3.78 -6.71 -0.77
N ILE A 24 3.28 -7.81 -0.24
CA ILE A 24 3.09 -8.02 1.20
C ILE A 24 3.97 -9.18 1.63
N VAL A 25 4.94 -8.90 2.48
CA VAL A 25 5.85 -9.92 3.00
C VAL A 25 5.84 -9.83 4.52
N GLY A 26 5.65 -10.96 5.18
CA GLY A 26 5.67 -10.95 6.62
C GLY A 26 5.32 -12.30 7.21
N ARG A 27 4.88 -12.24 8.47
CA ARG A 27 4.56 -13.46 9.21
C ARG A 27 3.38 -13.22 10.12
N THR A 28 2.44 -14.16 10.12
CA THR A 28 1.30 -14.10 11.02
C THR A 28 1.74 -14.42 12.45
N LEU A 29 0.89 -14.11 13.43
CA LEU A 29 1.14 -14.46 14.82
C LEU A 29 1.26 -15.97 15.02
N LYS A 30 0.66 -16.75 14.14
CA LYS A 30 0.75 -18.22 14.20
C LYS A 30 2.00 -18.75 13.52
N GLY A 31 2.88 -17.89 13.01
CA GLY A 31 4.14 -18.28 12.41
C GLY A 31 4.05 -18.59 10.92
N GLN A 32 2.92 -18.38 10.28
CA GLN A 32 2.77 -18.60 8.86
C GLN A 32 3.47 -17.49 8.07
N THR A 33 4.33 -17.86 7.13
CA THR A 33 5.00 -16.90 6.26
C THR A 33 4.04 -16.44 5.17
N ILE A 34 4.02 -15.14 4.93
CA ILE A 34 3.19 -14.51 3.90
C ILE A 34 4.11 -13.83 2.89
N ASP A 35 3.89 -14.09 1.62
CA ASP A 35 4.56 -13.43 0.50
C ASP A 35 3.57 -13.41 -0.65
N GLU A 36 2.84 -12.30 -0.79
CA GLU A 36 1.77 -12.22 -1.77
C GLU A 36 1.64 -10.80 -2.31
N TYR A 37 0.87 -10.69 -3.40
CA TYR A 37 0.58 -9.40 -4.04
C TYR A 37 -0.92 -9.15 -4.01
N GLN A 38 -1.31 -7.91 -3.79
CA GLN A 38 -2.71 -7.48 -3.89
C GLN A 38 -2.80 -6.18 -4.67
N TYR A 39 -3.85 -6.05 -5.48
CA TYR A 39 -4.13 -4.81 -6.18
C TYR A 39 -4.96 -3.89 -5.31
N VAL A 40 -4.63 -2.60 -5.36
CA VAL A 40 -5.33 -1.54 -4.66
C VAL A 40 -5.73 -0.48 -5.67
N ASN A 41 -7.00 -0.10 -5.68
CA ASN A 41 -7.49 0.92 -6.61
C ASN A 41 -7.20 2.32 -6.10
N SER A 42 -7.84 2.74 -5.02
CA SER A 42 -7.61 4.06 -4.45
C SER A 42 -6.70 3.97 -3.24
N ALA A 43 -6.08 5.08 -2.89
CA ALA A 43 -5.16 5.10 -1.76
C ALA A 43 -5.85 4.85 -0.41
N GLY A 44 -7.16 5.06 -0.34
CA GLY A 44 -7.92 4.76 0.87
C GLY A 44 -8.43 3.33 0.97
N ASP A 45 -8.24 2.52 -0.07
CA ASP A 45 -8.65 1.12 -0.01
C ASP A 45 -7.76 0.36 0.96
N GLY A 46 -8.37 -0.50 1.77
CA GLY A 46 -7.63 -1.29 2.73
C GLY A 46 -7.17 -2.62 2.15
N ILE A 47 -6.21 -3.21 2.83
CA ILE A 47 -5.72 -4.56 2.58
C ILE A 47 -6.05 -5.39 3.81
N GLU A 48 -6.74 -6.52 3.63
CA GLU A 48 -7.08 -7.39 4.76
C GLU A 48 -5.94 -8.35 5.04
N LEU A 49 -5.45 -8.34 6.28
CA LEU A 49 -4.36 -9.21 6.72
C LEU A 49 -4.72 -9.85 8.05
N LYS A 50 -4.27 -11.07 8.26
CA LYS A 50 -4.36 -11.73 9.56
C LYS A 50 -3.39 -11.08 10.53
N PRO A 51 -3.58 -11.24 11.85
CA PRO A 51 -2.66 -10.66 12.82
C PRO A 51 -1.22 -11.08 12.57
N GLY A 52 -0.31 -10.14 12.61
CA GLY A 52 1.10 -10.38 12.38
C GLY A 52 1.87 -9.11 12.08
N ASP A 53 3.09 -9.27 11.61
CA ASP A 53 3.95 -8.17 11.21
C ASP A 53 4.27 -8.29 9.74
N TYR A 54 4.08 -7.19 8.99
CA TYR A 54 4.20 -7.20 7.55
C TYR A 54 5.02 -6.02 7.05
N GLU A 55 5.70 -6.24 5.93
CA GLU A 55 6.33 -5.19 5.16
C GLU A 55 5.52 -5.00 3.88
N LEU A 56 5.08 -3.77 3.64
CA LEU A 56 4.37 -3.40 2.43
C LEU A 56 5.29 -2.62 1.52
N THR A 57 5.39 -3.04 0.26
CA THR A 57 6.17 -2.33 -0.75
C THR A 57 5.37 -2.25 -2.04
N VAL A 58 5.73 -1.26 -2.87
CA VAL A 58 5.27 -1.19 -4.25
C VAL A 58 6.51 -1.42 -5.10
N ASP A 59 6.64 -2.64 -5.63
CA ASP A 59 7.85 -3.04 -6.36
C ASP A 59 7.97 -2.30 -7.69
N GLU A 60 6.83 -2.05 -8.35
CA GLU A 60 6.80 -1.29 -9.59
C GLU A 60 6.09 0.03 -9.35
N PRO A 61 6.70 1.17 -9.70
CA PRO A 61 6.07 2.46 -9.50
C PRO A 61 4.72 2.52 -10.23
N PRO A 62 3.63 2.88 -9.54
CA PRO A 62 2.34 2.95 -10.19
C PRO A 62 2.27 4.16 -11.12
N VAL A 63 1.58 3.98 -12.25
CA VAL A 63 1.38 5.04 -13.24
C VAL A 63 -0.11 5.27 -13.39
N ALA A 64 -0.54 6.50 -13.16
CA ALA A 64 -1.94 6.86 -13.32
C ALA A 64 -2.34 6.88 -14.80
N THR A 65 -3.64 6.81 -15.05
CA THR A 65 -4.15 6.78 -16.43
C THR A 65 -3.76 8.02 -17.23
N ASP A 66 -3.57 9.16 -16.57
CA ASP A 66 -3.14 10.39 -17.23
C ASP A 66 -1.62 10.44 -17.48
N GLY A 67 -0.88 9.41 -17.10
CA GLY A 67 0.57 9.34 -17.29
C GLY A 67 1.37 9.80 -16.09
N THR A 68 0.74 10.28 -15.05
CA THR A 68 1.44 10.69 -13.82
C THR A 68 2.09 9.48 -13.17
N ARG A 69 3.38 9.58 -12.90
CA ARG A 69 4.14 8.51 -12.25
C ARG A 69 4.20 8.74 -10.75
N PHE A 70 4.05 7.65 -10.01
CA PHE A 70 4.13 7.67 -8.57
C PHE A 70 5.16 6.68 -8.09
N ARG A 71 5.63 6.86 -6.88
CA ARG A 71 6.36 5.86 -6.12
C ARG A 71 5.87 5.87 -4.70
N ALA A 72 6.10 4.80 -3.99
CA ALA A 72 5.67 4.66 -2.60
C ALA A 72 6.85 4.26 -1.74
N SER A 73 6.86 4.74 -0.51
CA SER A 73 7.86 4.27 0.44
C SER A 73 7.46 2.92 1.00
N LYS A 74 8.48 2.13 1.30
CA LYS A 74 8.34 0.87 2.02
C LYS A 74 7.88 1.15 3.44
N ARG A 75 6.98 0.33 3.96
CA ARG A 75 6.47 0.53 5.31
C ARG A 75 6.29 -0.80 6.03
N MET A 76 6.74 -0.83 7.28
CA MET A 76 6.47 -1.94 8.20
C MET A 76 5.13 -1.67 8.89
N VAL A 77 4.24 -2.65 8.86
CA VAL A 77 2.89 -2.49 9.39
C VAL A 77 2.58 -3.65 10.34
N PRO A 78 2.44 -3.36 11.64
CA PRO A 78 1.93 -4.37 12.57
C PRO A 78 0.41 -4.41 12.45
N VAL A 79 -0.15 -5.62 12.39
CA VAL A 79 -1.59 -5.84 12.38
C VAL A 79 -1.95 -6.52 13.69
N ASN A 80 -2.54 -5.77 14.61
CA ASN A 80 -2.84 -6.22 15.96
C ASN A 80 -4.32 -6.11 16.25
N PHE A 81 -4.93 -7.23 16.65
CA PHE A 81 -6.31 -7.21 17.08
C PHE A 81 -6.57 -8.38 18.01
N ASN A 82 -7.69 -8.33 18.72
CA ASN A 82 -8.02 -9.29 19.77
C ASN A 82 -8.90 -10.45 19.30
N SER A 83 -9.16 -10.54 17.99
CA SER A 83 -9.98 -11.60 17.44
C SER A 83 -9.19 -12.34 16.37
N GLN A 84 -9.76 -13.44 15.85
CA GLN A 84 -9.14 -14.19 14.78
C GLN A 84 -9.51 -13.69 13.39
N ALA A 85 -10.34 -12.66 13.32
CA ALA A 85 -10.71 -12.05 12.05
C ALA A 85 -9.55 -11.23 11.50
N PRO A 86 -9.41 -11.11 10.17
CA PRO A 86 -8.42 -10.22 9.59
C PRO A 86 -8.68 -8.78 9.99
N ASP A 87 -7.63 -8.01 10.16
CA ASP A 87 -7.72 -6.56 10.29
C ASP A 87 -7.48 -5.92 8.94
N THR A 88 -7.86 -4.66 8.79
CA THR A 88 -7.70 -3.93 7.54
C THR A 88 -6.58 -2.92 7.66
N VAL A 89 -5.61 -3.00 6.77
CA VAL A 89 -4.52 -2.02 6.68
C VAL A 89 -4.93 -0.97 5.65
N ASP A 90 -5.02 0.27 6.12
CA ASP A 90 -5.33 1.41 5.25
C ASP A 90 -4.08 1.77 4.45
N THR A 91 -4.21 1.88 3.13
CA THR A 91 -3.09 2.22 2.26
C THR A 91 -2.83 3.71 2.14
N THR A 92 -3.56 4.55 2.88
CA THR A 92 -3.22 5.98 2.97
C THR A 92 -1.87 6.16 3.66
N PRO A 93 -1.22 7.31 3.52
CA PRO A 93 0.09 7.52 4.13
C PRO A 93 0.16 7.25 5.63
N GLN A 94 -0.94 7.43 6.36
CA GLN A 94 -0.96 7.20 7.79
C GLN A 94 -1.14 5.71 8.15
N GLY A 95 -1.83 4.96 7.29
CA GLY A 95 -2.14 3.55 7.57
C GLY A 95 -1.23 2.57 6.86
N GLY A 96 -0.75 2.90 5.68
CA GLY A 96 0.01 2.00 4.84
C GLY A 96 1.37 2.55 4.43
N PHE A 97 1.41 3.41 3.44
CA PHE A 97 2.67 3.96 2.92
C PHE A 97 2.45 5.35 2.33
N ASP A 98 3.54 6.10 2.18
CA ASP A 98 3.52 7.43 1.59
C ASP A 98 3.65 7.31 0.07
N LEU A 99 2.81 8.04 -0.65
CA LEU A 99 2.89 8.15 -2.10
C LEU A 99 3.64 9.42 -2.49
N TYR A 100 4.41 9.32 -3.54
CA TYR A 100 5.18 10.45 -4.08
C TYR A 100 4.93 10.55 -5.56
N VAL A 101 4.73 11.78 -6.04
CA VAL A 101 4.72 12.04 -7.48
C VAL A 101 6.17 12.05 -7.94
N ASP A 102 6.50 11.18 -8.90
CA ASP A 102 7.85 11.08 -9.44
C ASP A 102 7.99 12.11 -10.56
N THR A 103 8.79 13.13 -10.33
CA THR A 103 9.06 14.16 -11.32
C THR A 103 10.48 13.98 -11.86
N GLN A 104 10.60 13.99 -13.16
CA GLN A 104 11.91 13.89 -13.82
C GLN A 104 12.27 15.17 -14.52
#